data_e5657a7d2bc0728c98745f28614fbb59
#
_entry.id   e5657a7d2bc0728c98745f28614fbb59
#
_cell.length_a   1.000
_cell.length_b   1.000
_cell.length_c   1.000
_cell.angle_alpha   90.00
_cell.angle_beta   90.00
_cell.angle_gamma   90.00
#
_symmetry.space_group_name_H-M   'P 1'
#
loop_
_entity.id
_entity.type
_entity.pdbx_description
1 polymer ?
#
loop_
_entity_poly.entity_id
_entity_poly.type
_entity_poly.pdbx_seq_one_letter_code
_entity_poly.pdbx_strand_id
1 'polypeptide(L)'
;MAKKPLQLDEKGHRKFGMLDKLAYAAGDAGCNLSFGLKGTVQTFWLVYMMMETGLLSILLLIVQAWDAINDPIIGAMIDADQRKYKMGKFKTYIFIGAVGLIVGGAAVFLPFPGAGPVLKAVLFILGYIIWDAAYTMANVPYGSMLSLVTEDAGERAQLSTWRSVGGMVGGMLPGIILPMIIWKDVFDPETGEKLGQDLLGDRVFWAALLMGGLAFVFFMFMIKKITLRVDEYSVKTGEDAPKFNVVRAFGNFIKNRPAVGATIAAMGMFLGMQSATTANSIMFAAYFKQAQLSGLVMMVGFLPMFIFMPFIKKLVDKFGKKEAATAGTVVSLVGGLVMLLFPMVPMSLALPVYMVGLILFGLGMGVYTCVSWAMMSDAIDYNEWKFGTREEGTVYSLHSFFRKLAQGIGPSIVIALLGAIGYVEKLGTTGQSQEVVIGSCWLVAGLYLFSAVCQFVGIGLIFNLDKKTLAKMTEELNARRAAAEIAE
;
A
#
# COMPACT_ATOMS: atom_id res chain seq x y z
N MET A 1 8.47 8.62 40.38
CA MET A 1 7.12 8.11 40.02
C MET A 1 7.11 6.61 40.30
N ALA A 2 6.35 6.14 41.26
CA ALA A 2 6.20 4.72 41.58
C ALA A 2 5.51 4.01 40.41
N LYS A 3 6.13 2.93 39.88
CA LYS A 3 5.51 2.10 38.85
C LYS A 3 4.22 1.52 39.43
N LYS A 4 3.05 1.82 38.82
CA LYS A 4 1.80 1.14 39.16
C LYS A 4 2.03 -0.37 39.06
N PRO A 5 1.56 -1.19 40.04
CA PRO A 5 1.72 -2.63 39.96
C PRO A 5 1.07 -3.16 38.67
N LEU A 6 1.76 -4.11 38.03
CA LEU A 6 1.25 -4.79 36.84
C LEU A 6 -0.05 -5.52 37.20
N GLN A 7 -1.16 -5.12 36.57
CA GLN A 7 -2.40 -5.89 36.70
C GLN A 7 -2.28 -7.14 35.82
N LEU A 8 -2.38 -8.31 36.43
CA LEU A 8 -2.36 -9.60 35.77
C LEU A 8 -3.80 -10.08 35.54
N ASP A 9 -3.97 -10.87 34.46
CA ASP A 9 -5.21 -11.62 34.20
C ASP A 9 -5.24 -12.93 34.99
N GLU A 10 -6.33 -13.71 34.82
CA GLU A 10 -6.49 -15.00 35.52
C GLU A 10 -5.44 -16.04 35.12
N LYS A 11 -4.81 -15.90 33.97
CA LYS A 11 -3.75 -16.77 33.44
C LYS A 11 -2.33 -16.26 33.81
N GLY A 12 -2.22 -15.18 34.60
CA GLY A 12 -0.95 -14.58 34.99
C GLY A 12 -0.27 -13.71 33.96
N HIS A 13 -0.94 -13.40 32.82
CA HIS A 13 -0.46 -12.47 31.82
C HIS A 13 -0.81 -11.03 32.18
N ARG A 14 -0.03 -10.06 31.67
CA ARG A 14 -0.37 -8.65 31.79
C ARG A 14 -1.74 -8.40 31.14
N LYS A 15 -2.64 -7.67 31.82
CA LYS A 15 -3.94 -7.26 31.24
C LYS A 15 -3.72 -6.46 29.97
N PHE A 16 -4.65 -6.61 29.01
CA PHE A 16 -4.65 -5.85 27.78
C PHE A 16 -4.70 -4.35 28.05
N GLY A 17 -3.91 -3.57 27.29
CA GLY A 17 -3.84 -2.13 27.52
C GLY A 17 -3.09 -1.36 26.43
N MET A 18 -2.81 -0.09 26.73
CA MET A 18 -2.17 0.84 25.78
C MET A 18 -0.82 0.31 25.27
N LEU A 19 -0.06 -0.41 26.08
CA LEU A 19 1.23 -0.93 25.68
C LEU A 19 1.13 -2.03 24.61
N ASP A 20 0.06 -2.86 24.62
CA ASP A 20 -0.20 -3.83 23.57
C ASP A 20 -0.58 -3.14 22.26
N LYS A 21 -1.40 -2.08 22.35
CA LYS A 21 -1.81 -1.27 21.20
C LYS A 21 -0.61 -0.59 20.54
N LEU A 22 0.24 0.09 21.32
CA LEU A 22 1.46 0.73 20.84
C LEU A 22 2.47 -0.28 20.27
N ALA A 23 2.62 -1.43 20.93
CA ALA A 23 3.50 -2.49 20.46
C ALA A 23 3.00 -3.05 19.11
N TYR A 24 1.69 -3.28 18.98
CA TYR A 24 1.10 -3.76 17.74
C TYR A 24 1.19 -2.72 16.61
N ALA A 25 0.94 -1.44 16.91
CA ALA A 25 1.14 -0.34 15.96
C ALA A 25 2.60 -0.23 15.49
N ALA A 26 3.57 -0.43 16.39
CA ALA A 26 4.98 -0.43 16.03
C ALA A 26 5.34 -1.55 15.05
N GLY A 27 4.72 -2.73 15.17
CA GLY A 27 4.89 -3.81 14.19
C GLY A 27 4.49 -3.41 12.78
N ASP A 28 3.34 -2.77 12.62
CA ASP A 28 2.89 -2.29 11.31
C ASP A 28 3.72 -1.11 10.79
N ALA A 29 4.16 -0.22 11.68
CA ALA A 29 5.10 0.83 11.32
C ALA A 29 6.41 0.26 10.77
N GLY A 30 6.95 -0.80 11.40
CA GLY A 30 8.14 -1.51 10.89
C GLY A 30 7.93 -2.12 9.51
N CYS A 31 6.79 -2.78 9.26
CA CYS A 31 6.43 -3.31 7.95
C CYS A 31 6.35 -2.19 6.90
N ASN A 32 5.67 -1.09 7.21
CA ASN A 32 5.42 -0.02 6.25
C ASN A 32 6.64 0.88 6.00
N LEU A 33 7.57 1.00 6.94
CA LEU A 33 8.88 1.64 6.70
C LEU A 33 9.63 0.93 5.57
N SER A 34 9.61 -0.41 5.57
CA SER A 34 10.22 -1.19 4.50
C SER A 34 9.42 -1.12 3.20
N PHE A 35 8.09 -1.25 3.29
CA PHE A 35 7.20 -1.18 2.14
C PHE A 35 7.29 0.18 1.41
N GLY A 36 7.45 1.28 2.15
CA GLY A 36 7.63 2.63 1.60
C GLY A 36 8.87 2.81 0.74
N LEU A 37 9.85 1.88 0.83
CA LEU A 37 11.03 1.87 -0.04
C LEU A 37 10.74 1.35 -1.46
N LYS A 38 9.60 0.69 -1.73
CA LYS A 38 9.31 0.10 -3.06
C LYS A 38 9.41 1.11 -4.20
N GLY A 39 8.88 2.32 -4.02
CA GLY A 39 9.01 3.39 -5.02
C GLY A 39 10.45 3.88 -5.19
N THR A 40 11.22 3.92 -4.11
CA THR A 40 12.64 4.31 -4.14
C THR A 40 13.49 3.24 -4.86
N VAL A 41 13.18 1.95 -4.74
CA VAL A 41 13.83 0.87 -5.52
C VAL A 41 13.72 1.15 -7.00
N GLN A 42 12.51 1.45 -7.50
CA GLN A 42 12.29 1.72 -8.92
C GLN A 42 13.09 2.94 -9.40
N THR A 43 13.02 4.04 -8.65
CA THR A 43 13.78 5.26 -8.96
C THR A 43 15.30 5.02 -8.92
N PHE A 44 15.81 4.28 -7.94
CA PHE A 44 17.23 3.94 -7.83
C PHE A 44 17.72 3.13 -9.04
N TRP A 45 16.99 2.08 -9.42
CA TRP A 45 17.39 1.23 -10.54
C TRP A 45 17.24 1.90 -11.91
N LEU A 46 16.23 2.78 -12.06
CA LEU A 46 16.05 3.53 -13.30
C LEU A 46 17.06 4.69 -13.41
N VAL A 47 17.15 5.53 -12.39
CA VAL A 47 17.87 6.81 -12.47
C VAL A 47 19.36 6.65 -12.16
N TYR A 48 19.71 5.99 -11.04
CA TYR A 48 21.10 5.86 -10.62
C TYR A 48 21.82 4.66 -11.25
N MET A 49 21.18 3.50 -11.22
CA MET A 49 21.75 2.30 -11.85
C MET A 49 21.64 2.34 -13.36
N MET A 50 20.89 3.29 -13.93
CA MET A 50 20.71 3.46 -15.39
C MET A 50 20.30 2.15 -16.07
N MET A 51 19.34 1.43 -15.47
CA MET A 51 18.81 0.20 -16.06
C MET A 51 17.79 0.57 -17.12
N GLU A 52 17.91 -0.02 -18.30
CA GLU A 52 17.00 0.18 -19.41
C GLU A 52 15.54 -0.01 -19.01
N THR A 53 14.66 0.92 -19.40
CA THR A 53 13.24 0.92 -19.00
C THR A 53 12.54 -0.38 -19.38
N GLY A 54 12.81 -0.94 -20.56
CA GLY A 54 12.24 -2.22 -21.01
C GLY A 54 12.66 -3.39 -20.11
N LEU A 55 13.96 -3.49 -19.80
CA LEU A 55 14.48 -4.52 -18.93
C LEU A 55 13.95 -4.38 -17.51
N LEU A 56 13.99 -3.18 -16.92
CA LEU A 56 13.47 -2.93 -15.57
C LEU A 56 11.98 -3.25 -15.46
N SER A 57 11.18 -2.88 -16.46
CA SER A 57 9.75 -3.19 -16.51
C SER A 57 9.49 -4.70 -16.46
N ILE A 58 10.23 -5.49 -17.23
CA ILE A 58 10.12 -6.96 -17.23
C ILE A 58 10.57 -7.54 -15.88
N LEU A 59 11.68 -7.06 -15.33
CA LEU A 59 12.19 -7.53 -14.04
C LEU A 59 11.20 -7.24 -12.89
N LEU A 60 10.55 -6.08 -12.92
CA LEU A 60 9.48 -5.76 -11.96
C LEU A 60 8.29 -6.72 -12.07
N LEU A 61 7.91 -7.16 -13.27
CA LEU A 61 6.88 -8.19 -13.44
C LEU A 61 7.31 -9.55 -12.86
N ILE A 62 8.58 -9.94 -13.08
CA ILE A 62 9.12 -11.20 -12.57
C ILE A 62 9.13 -11.21 -11.03
N VAL A 63 9.62 -10.14 -10.39
CA VAL A 63 9.65 -10.08 -8.92
C VAL A 63 8.25 -9.94 -8.33
N GLN A 64 7.28 -9.40 -9.07
CA GLN A 64 5.89 -9.39 -8.64
C GLN A 64 5.24 -10.77 -8.71
N ALA A 65 5.57 -11.58 -9.72
CA ALA A 65 5.15 -12.98 -9.76
C ALA A 65 5.74 -13.77 -8.58
N TRP A 66 6.99 -13.48 -8.22
CA TRP A 66 7.62 -14.02 -7.01
C TRP A 66 6.86 -13.62 -5.74
N ASP A 67 6.54 -12.34 -5.53
CA ASP A 67 5.79 -11.83 -4.36
C ASP A 67 4.46 -12.59 -4.18
N ALA A 68 3.73 -12.85 -5.28
CA ALA A 68 2.50 -13.60 -5.25
C ALA A 68 2.66 -15.07 -4.79
N ILE A 69 3.81 -15.68 -5.05
CA ILE A 69 4.11 -17.09 -4.70
C ILE A 69 4.77 -17.18 -3.32
N ASN A 70 5.58 -16.20 -2.96
CA ASN A 70 6.36 -16.15 -1.73
C ASN A 70 5.49 -16.13 -0.47
N ASP A 71 4.41 -15.34 -0.46
CA ASP A 71 3.50 -15.22 0.70
C ASP A 71 2.91 -16.57 1.14
N PRO A 72 2.28 -17.39 0.25
CA PRO A 72 1.78 -18.71 0.59
C PRO A 72 2.87 -19.70 1.03
N ILE A 73 4.05 -19.67 0.40
CA ILE A 73 5.15 -20.59 0.72
C ILE A 73 5.67 -20.30 2.13
N ILE A 74 5.96 -19.05 2.44
CA ILE A 74 6.46 -18.67 3.77
C ILE A 74 5.38 -18.88 4.83
N GLY A 75 4.10 -18.57 4.53
CA GLY A 75 3.00 -18.87 5.41
C GLY A 75 2.91 -20.35 5.76
N ALA A 76 2.92 -21.23 4.75
CA ALA A 76 2.90 -22.67 4.94
C ALA A 76 4.14 -23.19 5.71
N MET A 77 5.33 -22.63 5.45
CA MET A 77 6.56 -22.97 6.18
C MET A 77 6.44 -22.62 7.66
N ILE A 78 5.90 -21.45 7.98
CA ILE A 78 5.67 -21.01 9.37
C ILE A 78 4.65 -21.89 10.06
N ASP A 79 3.55 -22.24 9.39
CA ASP A 79 2.51 -23.09 9.94
C ASP A 79 3.00 -24.51 10.20
N ALA A 80 3.78 -25.07 9.31
CA ALA A 80 4.38 -26.41 9.43
C ALA A 80 5.45 -26.52 10.52
N ASP A 81 6.04 -25.40 10.95
CA ASP A 81 7.08 -25.40 11.95
C ASP A 81 6.53 -25.62 13.36
N GLN A 82 6.85 -26.78 13.95
CA GLN A 82 6.45 -27.19 15.29
C GLN A 82 7.56 -26.96 16.36
N ARG A 83 8.67 -26.32 16.01
CA ARG A 83 9.80 -26.10 16.92
C ARG A 83 9.40 -25.09 18.00
N LYS A 84 9.78 -25.39 19.23
CA LYS A 84 9.60 -24.47 20.37
C LYS A 84 10.76 -23.49 20.44
N TYR A 85 10.47 -22.21 20.26
CA TYR A 85 11.43 -21.13 20.30
C TYR A 85 11.41 -20.38 21.62
N LYS A 86 12.56 -19.91 22.11
CA LYS A 86 12.68 -19.16 23.38
C LYS A 86 11.83 -17.87 23.42
N MET A 87 11.65 -17.22 22.27
CA MET A 87 10.85 -15.99 22.15
C MET A 87 9.39 -16.26 21.72
N GLY A 88 9.04 -17.51 21.43
CA GLY A 88 7.84 -17.89 20.74
C GLY A 88 8.05 -17.98 19.22
N LYS A 89 7.21 -18.75 18.52
CA LYS A 89 7.32 -19.04 17.08
C LYS A 89 7.21 -17.76 16.25
N PHE A 90 6.09 -17.05 16.36
CA PHE A 90 5.85 -15.86 15.56
C PHE A 90 6.85 -14.74 15.82
N LYS A 91 7.21 -14.48 17.09
CA LYS A 91 8.21 -13.48 17.46
C LYS A 91 9.60 -13.81 16.89
N THR A 92 9.95 -15.09 16.80
CA THR A 92 11.22 -15.52 16.21
C THR A 92 11.26 -15.27 14.70
N TYR A 93 10.19 -15.62 13.97
CA TYR A 93 10.10 -15.34 12.54
C TYR A 93 10.12 -13.82 12.24
N ILE A 94 9.42 -13.02 13.03
CA ILE A 94 9.47 -11.54 12.91
C ILE A 94 10.89 -11.02 13.16
N PHE A 95 11.62 -11.59 14.13
CA PHE A 95 13.01 -11.21 14.39
C PHE A 95 13.91 -11.53 13.19
N ILE A 96 13.79 -12.75 12.64
CA ILE A 96 14.56 -13.16 11.44
C ILE A 96 14.22 -12.26 10.26
N GLY A 97 12.91 -11.99 10.02
CA GLY A 97 12.44 -11.08 8.99
C GLY A 97 12.99 -9.66 9.19
N ALA A 98 12.98 -9.14 10.42
CA ALA A 98 13.50 -7.80 10.71
C ALA A 98 15.00 -7.66 10.43
N VAL A 99 15.81 -8.68 10.73
CA VAL A 99 17.23 -8.73 10.36
C VAL A 99 17.37 -8.85 8.84
N GLY A 100 16.57 -9.74 8.23
CA GLY A 100 16.56 -9.94 6.78
C GLY A 100 16.18 -8.69 6.00
N LEU A 101 15.32 -7.82 6.53
CA LEU A 101 14.97 -6.53 5.91
C LEU A 101 16.14 -5.56 5.86
N ILE A 102 17.03 -5.57 6.84
CA ILE A 102 18.26 -4.75 6.80
C ILE A 102 19.19 -5.30 5.71
N VAL A 103 19.42 -6.61 5.70
CA VAL A 103 20.31 -7.27 4.73
C VAL A 103 19.76 -7.16 3.30
N GLY A 104 18.47 -7.45 3.11
CA GLY A 104 17.80 -7.37 1.82
C GLY A 104 17.71 -5.92 1.31
N GLY A 105 17.40 -4.97 2.20
CA GLY A 105 17.44 -3.54 1.87
C GLY A 105 18.83 -3.10 1.43
N ALA A 106 19.89 -3.52 2.13
CA ALA A 106 21.26 -3.27 1.69
C ALA A 106 21.54 -3.90 0.32
N ALA A 107 21.11 -5.15 0.09
CA ALA A 107 21.37 -5.88 -1.16
C ALA A 107 20.66 -5.23 -2.37
N VAL A 108 19.41 -4.82 -2.24
CA VAL A 108 18.64 -4.24 -3.35
C VAL A 108 19.11 -2.84 -3.75
N PHE A 109 19.76 -2.11 -2.83
CA PHE A 109 20.29 -0.77 -3.07
C PHE A 109 21.83 -0.71 -3.21
N LEU A 110 22.47 -1.83 -3.53
CA LEU A 110 23.92 -1.85 -3.79
C LEU A 110 24.28 -0.96 -4.99
N PRO A 111 25.17 0.06 -4.83
CA PRO A 111 25.45 1.04 -5.86
C PRO A 111 26.54 0.56 -6.83
N PHE A 112 26.17 -0.11 -7.91
CA PHE A 112 27.08 -0.54 -9.00
C PHE A 112 26.63 -0.01 -10.38
N PRO A 113 26.61 1.31 -10.61
CA PRO A 113 26.09 1.89 -11.86
C PRO A 113 26.92 1.47 -13.09
N GLY A 114 28.22 1.20 -12.93
CA GLY A 114 29.10 0.72 -14.00
C GLY A 114 28.97 -0.76 -14.37
N ALA A 115 28.12 -1.53 -13.66
CA ALA A 115 27.89 -2.93 -13.96
C ALA A 115 27.23 -3.12 -15.34
N GLY A 116 27.54 -4.24 -16.03
CA GLY A 116 26.84 -4.59 -17.26
C GLY A 116 25.39 -4.98 -17.04
N PRO A 117 24.54 -4.98 -18.09
CA PRO A 117 23.10 -5.21 -17.97
C PRO A 117 22.74 -6.53 -17.27
N VAL A 118 23.45 -7.61 -17.57
CA VAL A 118 23.22 -8.93 -16.97
C VAL A 118 23.48 -8.91 -15.47
N LEU A 119 24.61 -8.31 -15.05
CA LEU A 119 24.96 -8.24 -13.63
C LEU A 119 23.97 -7.35 -12.88
N LYS A 120 23.53 -6.23 -13.46
CA LYS A 120 22.45 -5.38 -12.92
C LYS A 120 21.17 -6.17 -12.70
N ALA A 121 20.73 -6.96 -13.70
CA ALA A 121 19.53 -7.78 -13.60
C ALA A 121 19.65 -8.84 -12.48
N VAL A 122 20.80 -9.50 -12.35
CA VAL A 122 21.06 -10.48 -11.29
C VAL A 122 21.02 -9.81 -9.91
N LEU A 123 21.71 -8.68 -9.74
CA LEU A 123 21.73 -7.93 -8.49
C LEU A 123 20.32 -7.45 -8.09
N PHE A 124 19.54 -6.96 -9.07
CA PHE A 124 18.17 -6.55 -8.86
C PHE A 124 17.31 -7.72 -8.35
N ILE A 125 17.29 -8.84 -9.09
CA ILE A 125 16.44 -9.99 -8.76
C ILE A 125 16.85 -10.57 -7.40
N LEU A 126 18.13 -10.83 -7.16
CA LEU A 126 18.57 -11.42 -5.90
C LEU A 126 18.32 -10.49 -4.71
N GLY A 127 18.64 -9.20 -4.83
CA GLY A 127 18.39 -8.22 -3.78
C GLY A 127 16.91 -8.11 -3.46
N TYR A 128 16.06 -8.05 -4.50
CA TYR A 128 14.62 -7.94 -4.33
C TYR A 128 14.02 -9.21 -3.70
N ILE A 129 14.40 -10.39 -4.16
CA ILE A 129 13.92 -11.68 -3.60
C ILE A 129 14.27 -11.80 -2.11
N ILE A 130 15.51 -11.47 -1.74
CA ILE A 130 15.95 -11.53 -0.33
C ILE A 130 15.13 -10.53 0.52
N TRP A 131 14.97 -9.31 0.02
CA TRP A 131 14.23 -8.26 0.71
C TRP A 131 12.75 -8.61 0.87
N ASP A 132 12.10 -9.09 -0.19
CA ASP A 132 10.69 -9.47 -0.22
C ASP A 132 10.40 -10.69 0.66
N ALA A 133 11.25 -11.74 0.59
CA ALA A 133 11.14 -12.90 1.49
C ALA A 133 11.27 -12.49 2.97
N ALA A 134 12.19 -11.59 3.29
CA ALA A 134 12.34 -11.06 4.64
C ALA A 134 11.12 -10.23 5.08
N TYR A 135 10.52 -9.45 4.16
CA TYR A 135 9.28 -8.73 4.41
C TYR A 135 8.14 -9.68 4.76
N THR A 136 7.95 -10.73 3.97
CA THR A 136 6.92 -11.74 4.21
C THR A 136 7.14 -12.49 5.53
N MET A 137 8.41 -12.84 5.85
CA MET A 137 8.77 -13.47 7.14
C MET A 137 8.46 -12.58 8.35
N ALA A 138 8.46 -11.26 8.21
CA ALA A 138 8.05 -10.34 9.26
C ALA A 138 6.53 -10.12 9.28
N ASN A 139 5.94 -9.88 8.10
CA ASN A 139 4.56 -9.41 7.96
C ASN A 139 3.50 -10.50 8.18
N VAL A 140 3.73 -11.74 7.70
CA VAL A 140 2.77 -12.84 7.82
C VAL A 140 2.56 -13.24 9.29
N PRO A 141 3.60 -13.54 10.09
CA PRO A 141 3.41 -13.85 11.51
C PRO A 141 2.89 -12.65 12.30
N TYR A 142 3.29 -11.43 11.94
CA TYR A 142 2.75 -10.21 12.56
C TYR A 142 1.24 -10.11 12.36
N GLY A 143 0.74 -10.34 11.14
CA GLY A 143 -0.70 -10.35 10.86
C GLY A 143 -1.45 -11.41 11.66
N SER A 144 -0.88 -12.62 11.77
CA SER A 144 -1.46 -13.75 12.51
C SER A 144 -1.50 -13.51 14.03
N MET A 145 -0.57 -12.71 14.56
CA MET A 145 -0.52 -12.40 16.00
C MET A 145 -1.75 -11.65 16.54
N LEU A 146 -2.56 -11.02 15.67
CA LEU A 146 -3.78 -10.31 16.11
C LEU A 146 -4.70 -11.19 16.96
N SER A 147 -4.92 -12.44 16.52
CA SER A 147 -5.77 -13.40 17.23
C SER A 147 -5.13 -13.98 18.51
N LEU A 148 -3.81 -13.89 18.61
CA LEU A 148 -3.06 -14.42 19.75
C LEU A 148 -2.87 -13.40 20.89
N VAL A 149 -2.99 -12.11 20.60
CA VAL A 149 -2.89 -11.05 21.61
C VAL A 149 -4.12 -11.04 22.51
N THR A 150 -5.32 -11.28 21.96
CA THR A 150 -6.57 -11.30 22.70
C THR A 150 -7.66 -12.12 21.99
N GLU A 151 -8.56 -12.71 22.77
CA GLU A 151 -9.76 -13.39 22.27
C GLU A 151 -10.96 -12.44 22.16
N ASP A 152 -10.93 -11.28 22.84
CA ASP A 152 -12.02 -10.30 22.83
C ASP A 152 -12.10 -9.55 21.50
N ALA A 153 -13.30 -9.54 20.91
CA ALA A 153 -13.55 -8.90 19.60
C ALA A 153 -13.37 -7.36 19.64
N GLY A 154 -13.73 -6.73 20.77
CA GLY A 154 -13.58 -5.28 20.94
C GLY A 154 -12.11 -4.86 21.06
N GLU A 155 -11.30 -5.66 21.78
CA GLU A 155 -9.85 -5.44 21.87
C GLU A 155 -9.15 -5.68 20.51
N ARG A 156 -9.57 -6.70 19.74
CA ARG A 156 -9.08 -6.93 18.36
C ARG A 156 -9.39 -5.75 17.46
N ALA A 157 -10.60 -5.17 17.56
CA ALA A 157 -10.96 -3.98 16.78
C ALA A 157 -10.06 -2.78 17.15
N GLN A 158 -9.75 -2.60 18.44
CA GLN A 158 -8.80 -1.57 18.86
C GLN A 158 -7.39 -1.81 18.32
N LEU A 159 -6.88 -3.05 18.38
CA LEU A 159 -5.58 -3.40 17.80
C LEU A 159 -5.55 -3.11 16.30
N SER A 160 -6.61 -3.45 15.54
CA SER A 160 -6.70 -3.14 14.11
C SER A 160 -6.67 -1.63 13.83
N THR A 161 -7.32 -0.83 14.66
CA THR A 161 -7.25 0.64 14.57
C THR A 161 -5.82 1.15 14.79
N TRP A 162 -5.15 0.68 15.86
CA TRP A 162 -3.77 1.06 16.15
C TRP A 162 -2.77 0.55 15.12
N ARG A 163 -3.03 -0.62 14.52
CA ARG A 163 -2.32 -1.13 13.35
C ARG A 163 -2.36 -0.12 12.22
N SER A 164 -3.55 0.36 11.85
CA SER A 164 -3.72 1.36 10.78
C SER A 164 -2.95 2.65 11.07
N VAL A 165 -2.94 3.13 12.33
CA VAL A 165 -2.13 4.29 12.75
C VAL A 165 -0.63 4.00 12.56
N GLY A 166 -0.16 2.83 12.99
CA GLY A 166 1.22 2.41 12.82
C GLY A 166 1.64 2.35 11.36
N GLY A 167 0.80 1.73 10.52
CA GLY A 167 1.04 1.63 9.08
C GLY A 167 1.10 2.98 8.39
N MET A 168 0.23 3.90 8.78
CA MET A 168 0.23 5.28 8.27
C MET A 168 1.53 6.00 8.62
N VAL A 169 1.94 5.97 9.89
CA VAL A 169 3.20 6.61 10.32
C VAL A 169 4.40 5.98 9.60
N GLY A 170 4.47 4.64 9.57
CA GLY A 170 5.55 3.92 8.90
C GLY A 170 5.63 4.18 7.40
N GLY A 171 4.48 4.27 6.72
CA GLY A 171 4.43 4.52 5.28
C GLY A 171 4.75 5.98 4.89
N MET A 172 4.38 6.95 5.73
CA MET A 172 4.65 8.37 5.45
C MET A 172 6.12 8.75 5.65
N LEU A 173 6.79 8.15 6.64
CA LEU A 173 8.18 8.51 6.97
C LEU A 173 9.15 8.39 5.79
N PRO A 174 9.22 7.27 5.04
CA PRO A 174 10.08 7.17 3.87
C PRO A 174 9.71 8.18 2.78
N GLY A 175 8.42 8.37 2.52
CA GLY A 175 7.93 9.31 1.50
C GLY A 175 8.33 10.77 1.75
N ILE A 176 8.50 11.17 3.00
CA ILE A 176 8.90 12.52 3.38
C ILE A 176 10.43 12.63 3.49
N ILE A 177 11.05 11.71 4.24
CA ILE A 177 12.46 11.82 4.60
C ILE A 177 13.38 11.54 3.41
N LEU A 178 13.07 10.48 2.63
CA LEU A 178 13.97 10.05 1.55
C LEU A 178 14.20 11.15 0.50
N PRO A 179 13.16 11.80 -0.07
CA PRO A 179 13.38 12.84 -1.05
C PRO A 179 14.26 14.00 -0.56
N MET A 180 14.24 14.27 0.76
CA MET A 180 15.04 15.36 1.33
C MET A 180 16.55 15.07 1.38
N ILE A 181 16.94 13.79 1.43
CA ILE A 181 18.34 13.40 1.67
C ILE A 181 19.03 12.74 0.48
N ILE A 182 18.25 12.15 -0.47
CA ILE A 182 18.80 11.35 -1.57
C ILE A 182 19.04 12.14 -2.85
N TRP A 183 18.55 13.38 -2.95
CA TRP A 183 18.67 14.22 -4.15
C TRP A 183 19.67 15.37 -3.93
N LYS A 184 20.38 15.72 -5.00
CA LYS A 184 21.33 16.83 -5.04
C LYS A 184 21.08 17.72 -6.25
N ASP A 185 21.24 19.02 -6.06
CA ASP A 185 21.15 20.02 -7.14
C ASP A 185 22.29 19.85 -8.14
N VAL A 186 21.96 19.97 -9.41
CA VAL A 186 22.88 19.99 -10.54
C VAL A 186 22.79 21.37 -11.21
N PHE A 187 23.94 22.01 -11.38
CA PHE A 187 24.08 23.33 -11.98
C PHE A 187 24.85 23.21 -13.29
N ASP A 188 24.52 24.06 -14.24
CA ASP A 188 25.29 24.24 -15.47
C ASP A 188 26.66 24.84 -15.12
N PRO A 189 27.77 24.21 -15.57
CA PRO A 189 29.11 24.69 -15.26
C PRO A 189 29.43 26.05 -15.86
N GLU A 190 28.77 26.42 -16.99
CA GLU A 190 29.07 27.67 -17.72
C GLU A 190 28.18 28.83 -17.27
N THR A 191 26.88 28.55 -17.08
CA THR A 191 25.88 29.60 -16.75
C THR A 191 25.57 29.69 -15.28
N GLY A 192 25.91 28.66 -14.48
CA GLY A 192 25.53 28.57 -13.06
C GLY A 192 24.01 28.36 -12.86
N GLU A 193 23.25 28.15 -13.93
CA GLU A 193 21.81 27.89 -13.83
C GLU A 193 21.52 26.48 -13.30
N LYS A 194 20.49 26.35 -12.46
CA LYS A 194 20.07 25.04 -11.95
C LYS A 194 19.39 24.24 -13.04
N LEU A 195 20.02 23.16 -13.48
CA LEU A 195 19.50 22.24 -14.50
C LEU A 195 18.40 21.34 -13.96
N GLY A 196 18.56 20.86 -12.71
CA GLY A 196 17.62 19.93 -12.06
C GLY A 196 18.24 19.31 -10.82
N GLN A 197 17.87 18.07 -10.52
CA GLN A 197 18.43 17.31 -9.40
C GLN A 197 18.74 15.87 -9.82
N ASP A 198 19.89 15.36 -9.40
CA ASP A 198 20.30 13.96 -9.60
C ASP A 198 20.21 13.15 -8.31
N LEU A 199 19.99 11.85 -8.48
CA LEU A 199 19.89 10.91 -7.39
C LEU A 199 21.28 10.50 -6.90
N LEU A 200 21.52 10.61 -5.60
CA LEU A 200 22.74 10.16 -4.95
C LEU A 200 22.62 8.70 -4.49
N GLY A 201 23.04 7.76 -5.32
CA GLY A 201 22.90 6.33 -5.07
C GLY A 201 23.51 5.85 -3.76
N ASP A 202 24.68 6.37 -3.38
CA ASP A 202 25.31 6.05 -2.10
C ASP A 202 24.44 6.51 -0.92
N ARG A 203 23.80 7.67 -1.03
CA ARG A 203 22.86 8.14 -0.01
C ARG A 203 21.60 7.29 0.04
N VAL A 204 21.12 6.80 -1.10
CA VAL A 204 19.97 5.86 -1.13
C VAL A 204 20.30 4.58 -0.37
N PHE A 205 21.49 4.02 -0.57
CA PHE A 205 21.97 2.85 0.17
C PHE A 205 21.96 3.08 1.69
N TRP A 206 22.58 4.18 2.15
CA TRP A 206 22.63 4.50 3.57
C TRP A 206 21.24 4.83 4.15
N ALA A 207 20.39 5.49 3.35
CA ALA A 207 19.01 5.79 3.73
C ALA A 207 18.18 4.51 3.87
N ALA A 208 18.35 3.54 2.99
CA ALA A 208 17.70 2.23 3.10
C ALA A 208 18.14 1.47 4.35
N LEU A 209 19.44 1.49 4.68
CA LEU A 209 19.96 0.94 5.93
C LEU A 209 19.37 1.64 7.16
N LEU A 210 19.25 2.96 7.14
CA LEU A 210 18.63 3.73 8.22
C LEU A 210 17.16 3.34 8.40
N MET A 211 16.39 3.23 7.31
CA MET A 211 14.98 2.83 7.36
C MET A 211 14.83 1.38 7.85
N GLY A 212 15.69 0.47 7.36
CA GLY A 212 15.75 -0.92 7.84
C GLY A 212 16.11 -1.02 9.33
N GLY A 213 17.08 -0.22 9.79
CA GLY A 213 17.45 -0.12 11.20
C GLY A 213 16.32 0.43 12.08
N LEU A 214 15.61 1.46 11.59
CA LEU A 214 14.44 2.01 12.28
C LEU A 214 13.30 0.99 12.32
N ALA A 215 13.02 0.29 11.23
CA ALA A 215 12.06 -0.81 11.20
C ALA A 215 12.42 -1.90 12.21
N PHE A 216 13.70 -2.27 12.28
CA PHE A 216 14.20 -3.23 13.28
C PHE A 216 13.94 -2.76 14.72
N VAL A 217 14.16 -1.49 15.03
CA VAL A 217 13.86 -0.93 16.36
C VAL A 217 12.36 -1.06 16.68
N PHE A 218 11.48 -0.76 15.72
CA PHE A 218 10.03 -0.92 15.90
C PHE A 218 9.63 -2.38 16.10
N PHE A 219 10.18 -3.32 15.34
CA PHE A 219 9.94 -4.75 15.55
C PHE A 219 10.46 -5.22 16.89
N MET A 220 11.63 -4.77 17.33
CA MET A 220 12.17 -5.14 18.65
C MET A 220 11.31 -4.57 19.79
N PHE A 221 10.80 -3.36 19.66
CA PHE A 221 9.85 -2.80 20.61
C PHE A 221 8.58 -3.66 20.66
N MET A 222 8.02 -4.03 19.52
CA MET A 222 6.85 -4.91 19.43
C MET A 222 7.13 -6.27 20.09
N ILE A 223 8.19 -6.98 19.68
CA ILE A 223 8.55 -8.31 20.22
C ILE A 223 8.66 -8.29 21.74
N LYS A 224 9.31 -7.25 22.30
CA LYS A 224 9.55 -7.13 23.75
C LYS A 224 8.31 -6.71 24.55
N LYS A 225 7.38 -5.96 23.95
CA LYS A 225 6.29 -5.32 24.70
C LYS A 225 4.93 -5.98 24.47
N ILE A 226 4.74 -6.69 23.37
CA ILE A 226 3.48 -7.39 23.09
C ILE A 226 3.35 -8.63 23.95
N THR A 227 2.15 -8.83 24.50
CA THR A 227 1.83 -10.02 25.31
C THR A 227 0.86 -10.90 24.51
N LEU A 228 1.26 -12.14 24.26
CA LEU A 228 0.38 -13.17 23.67
C LEU A 228 -0.38 -13.83 24.82
N ARG A 229 -1.71 -13.95 24.69
CA ARG A 229 -2.62 -14.51 25.69
C ARG A 229 -3.25 -15.82 25.23
N VAL A 230 -3.10 -16.13 23.95
CA VAL A 230 -3.51 -17.38 23.31
C VAL A 230 -2.25 -18.16 22.93
N ASP A 231 -2.28 -19.48 23.13
CA ASP A 231 -1.15 -20.35 22.76
C ASP A 231 -1.00 -20.40 21.24
N GLU A 232 0.19 -20.04 20.77
CA GLU A 232 0.52 -20.00 19.34
C GLU A 232 0.59 -21.40 18.66
N TYR A 233 0.65 -22.47 19.44
CA TYR A 233 0.66 -23.84 18.96
C TYR A 233 -0.73 -24.52 19.00
N SER A 234 -1.74 -23.86 19.56
CA SER A 234 -3.12 -24.36 19.66
C SER A 234 -3.94 -24.06 18.42
N VAL A 235 -3.48 -23.17 17.55
CA VAL A 235 -4.19 -22.82 16.31
C VAL A 235 -4.06 -23.97 15.32
N LYS A 236 -5.09 -24.85 15.29
CA LYS A 236 -5.20 -25.89 14.28
C LYS A 236 -5.43 -25.23 12.93
N THR A 237 -4.51 -25.41 11.99
CA THR A 237 -4.75 -25.17 10.56
C THR A 237 -5.83 -26.14 10.11
N GLY A 238 -6.98 -25.61 9.68
CA GLY A 238 -8.13 -26.43 9.33
C GLY A 238 -7.86 -27.34 8.13
N GLU A 239 -7.74 -28.63 8.35
CA GLU A 239 -7.68 -29.67 7.30
C GLU A 239 -9.00 -29.84 6.53
N ASP A 240 -10.09 -29.18 6.98
CA ASP A 240 -11.45 -29.29 6.42
C ASP A 240 -11.91 -28.09 5.57
N ALA A 241 -10.99 -27.30 5.00
CA ALA A 241 -11.42 -26.27 4.07
C ALA A 241 -11.98 -26.91 2.79
N PRO A 242 -13.22 -26.62 2.38
CA PRO A 242 -13.81 -27.18 1.16
C PRO A 242 -12.92 -26.83 -0.03
N LYS A 243 -12.66 -27.82 -0.91
CA LYS A 243 -11.82 -27.66 -2.10
C LYS A 243 -12.27 -26.43 -2.89
N PHE A 244 -11.47 -25.39 -2.88
CA PHE A 244 -11.76 -24.11 -3.53
C PHE A 244 -11.77 -24.30 -5.05
N ASN A 245 -12.93 -24.15 -5.69
CA ASN A 245 -13.05 -24.20 -7.14
C ASN A 245 -12.90 -22.77 -7.72
N VAL A 246 -11.69 -22.45 -8.16
CA VAL A 246 -11.31 -21.13 -8.68
C VAL A 246 -12.25 -20.66 -9.80
N VAL A 247 -12.63 -21.54 -10.74
CA VAL A 247 -13.46 -21.18 -11.91
C VAL A 247 -14.87 -20.80 -11.46
N ARG A 248 -15.48 -21.58 -10.56
CA ARG A 248 -16.81 -21.29 -10.01
C ARG A 248 -16.79 -20.01 -9.17
N ALA A 249 -15.75 -19.84 -8.34
CA ALA A 249 -15.55 -18.65 -7.51
C ALA A 249 -15.45 -17.38 -8.36
N PHE A 250 -14.66 -17.42 -9.44
CA PHE A 250 -14.52 -16.33 -10.39
C PHE A 250 -15.82 -16.00 -11.13
N GLY A 251 -16.56 -17.04 -11.56
CA GLY A 251 -17.87 -16.88 -12.21
C GLY A 251 -18.92 -16.22 -11.31
N ASN A 252 -18.96 -16.60 -10.02
CA ASN A 252 -19.85 -15.97 -9.04
C ASN A 252 -19.44 -14.52 -8.73
N PHE A 253 -18.13 -14.28 -8.62
CA PHE A 253 -17.59 -12.94 -8.37
C PHE A 253 -17.96 -11.94 -9.47
N ILE A 254 -17.84 -12.32 -10.74
CA ILE A 254 -18.20 -11.44 -11.88
C ILE A 254 -19.69 -11.08 -11.85
N LYS A 255 -20.55 -11.99 -11.39
CA LYS A 255 -21.99 -11.73 -11.25
C LYS A 255 -22.31 -10.82 -10.04
N ASN A 256 -21.40 -10.73 -9.08
CA ASN A 256 -21.54 -9.85 -7.93
C ASN A 256 -21.10 -8.42 -8.30
N ARG A 257 -22.04 -7.67 -8.87
CA ARG A 257 -21.81 -6.32 -9.37
C ARG A 257 -21.19 -5.35 -8.35
N PRO A 258 -21.62 -5.29 -7.08
CA PRO A 258 -20.94 -4.53 -6.04
C PRO A 258 -19.49 -4.90 -5.84
N ALA A 259 -19.17 -6.21 -5.79
CA ALA A 259 -17.81 -6.68 -5.61
C ALA A 259 -16.89 -6.30 -6.78
N VAL A 260 -17.38 -6.43 -8.02
CA VAL A 260 -16.66 -6.00 -9.23
C VAL A 260 -16.41 -4.50 -9.20
N GLY A 261 -17.44 -3.69 -8.88
CA GLY A 261 -17.31 -2.23 -8.80
C GLY A 261 -16.26 -1.78 -7.77
N ALA A 262 -16.32 -2.32 -6.56
CA ALA A 262 -15.35 -2.05 -5.50
C ALA A 262 -13.92 -2.48 -5.90
N THR A 263 -13.80 -3.58 -6.63
CA THR A 263 -12.51 -4.10 -7.09
C THR A 263 -11.90 -3.23 -8.19
N ILE A 264 -12.68 -2.80 -9.18
CA ILE A 264 -12.22 -1.88 -10.24
C ILE A 264 -11.74 -0.57 -9.62
N ALA A 265 -12.46 -0.02 -8.63
CA ALA A 265 -12.05 1.19 -7.94
C ALA A 265 -10.71 1.01 -7.21
N ALA A 266 -10.54 -0.12 -6.50
CA ALA A 266 -9.29 -0.43 -5.81
C ALA A 266 -8.14 -0.65 -6.79
N MET A 267 -8.35 -1.39 -7.89
CA MET A 267 -7.34 -1.58 -8.93
C MET A 267 -6.91 -0.25 -9.54
N GLY A 268 -7.87 0.64 -9.86
CA GLY A 268 -7.58 1.97 -10.40
C GLY A 268 -6.73 2.83 -9.45
N MET A 269 -6.97 2.73 -8.14
CA MET A 269 -6.17 3.40 -7.12
C MET A 269 -4.70 2.93 -7.18
N PHE A 270 -4.47 1.63 -7.25
CA PHE A 270 -3.11 1.08 -7.24
C PHE A 270 -2.39 1.23 -8.58
N LEU A 271 -3.07 0.98 -9.70
CA LEU A 271 -2.49 1.16 -11.05
C LEU A 271 -2.18 2.62 -11.37
N GLY A 272 -3.03 3.54 -10.92
CA GLY A 272 -2.83 4.97 -11.15
C GLY A 272 -1.95 5.60 -10.07
N MET A 273 -2.56 6.12 -9.03
CA MET A 273 -1.90 6.95 -8.01
C MET A 273 -0.70 6.26 -7.33
N GLN A 274 -0.85 5.00 -6.89
CA GLN A 274 0.22 4.31 -6.16
C GLN A 274 1.44 4.02 -7.05
N SER A 275 1.22 3.75 -8.32
CA SER A 275 2.29 3.46 -9.28
C SER A 275 3.00 4.71 -9.80
N ALA A 276 2.40 5.89 -9.61
CA ALA A 276 2.96 7.15 -10.08
C ALA A 276 4.24 7.59 -9.35
N THR A 277 4.66 6.90 -8.28
CA THR A 277 5.75 7.34 -7.38
C THR A 277 7.05 7.64 -8.14
N THR A 278 7.48 6.75 -9.04
CA THR A 278 8.72 6.93 -9.80
C THR A 278 8.61 8.08 -10.80
N ALA A 279 7.51 8.13 -11.59
CA ALA A 279 7.27 9.21 -12.54
C ALA A 279 7.17 10.56 -11.81
N ASN A 280 6.55 10.58 -10.64
CA ASN A 280 6.43 11.77 -9.79
C ASN A 280 7.81 12.25 -9.30
N SER A 281 8.69 11.32 -8.87
CA SER A 281 10.06 11.65 -8.44
C SER A 281 10.87 12.27 -9.59
N ILE A 282 10.77 11.70 -10.79
CA ILE A 282 11.43 12.22 -12.01
C ILE A 282 10.87 13.60 -12.37
N MET A 283 9.56 13.76 -12.37
CA MET A 283 8.91 15.05 -12.63
C MET A 283 9.38 16.12 -11.65
N PHE A 284 9.42 15.84 -10.36
CA PHE A 284 9.90 16.80 -9.37
C PHE A 284 11.38 17.12 -9.53
N ALA A 285 12.22 16.16 -9.92
CA ALA A 285 13.65 16.38 -10.13
C ALA A 285 13.96 17.16 -11.41
N ALA A 286 13.28 16.85 -12.52
CA ALA A 286 13.55 17.40 -13.84
C ALA A 286 12.72 18.65 -14.16
N TYR A 287 11.40 18.62 -13.93
CA TYR A 287 10.49 19.74 -14.28
C TYR A 287 10.49 20.83 -13.21
N PHE A 288 10.15 20.49 -11.96
CA PHE A 288 10.14 21.46 -10.87
C PHE A 288 11.54 21.76 -10.33
N LYS A 289 12.54 20.94 -10.66
CA LYS A 289 13.93 21.06 -10.15
C LYS A 289 14.01 21.05 -8.61
N GLN A 290 13.05 20.40 -7.95
CA GLN A 290 12.85 20.41 -6.49
C GLN A 290 12.34 19.03 -5.98
N ALA A 291 13.06 17.93 -6.28
CA ALA A 291 12.69 16.59 -5.87
C ALA A 291 12.50 16.45 -4.34
N GLN A 292 13.23 17.23 -3.55
CA GLN A 292 13.14 17.27 -2.09
C GLN A 292 11.73 17.68 -1.60
N LEU A 293 11.01 18.49 -2.37
CA LEU A 293 9.65 18.90 -2.03
C LEU A 293 8.59 17.84 -2.35
N SER A 294 8.92 16.83 -3.17
CA SER A 294 7.94 15.83 -3.63
C SER A 294 7.19 15.16 -2.48
N GLY A 295 7.90 14.74 -1.43
CA GLY A 295 7.30 14.13 -0.25
C GLY A 295 6.40 15.07 0.54
N LEU A 296 6.82 16.32 0.73
CA LEU A 296 6.03 17.35 1.43
C LEU A 296 4.77 17.70 0.65
N VAL A 297 4.88 17.88 -0.66
CA VAL A 297 3.74 18.17 -1.54
C VAL A 297 2.74 17.01 -1.52
N MET A 298 3.21 15.76 -1.57
CA MET A 298 2.35 14.59 -1.44
C MET A 298 1.64 14.55 -0.08
N MET A 299 2.34 14.86 1.00
CA MET A 299 1.74 14.92 2.34
C MET A 299 0.64 15.99 2.41
N VAL A 300 0.88 17.19 1.88
CA VAL A 300 -0.10 18.27 1.82
C VAL A 300 -1.32 17.86 0.99
N GLY A 301 -1.12 17.14 -0.11
CA GLY A 301 -2.21 16.60 -0.95
C GLY A 301 -3.13 15.66 -0.20
N PHE A 302 -2.60 14.84 0.72
CA PHE A 302 -3.39 13.89 1.51
C PHE A 302 -3.88 14.42 2.87
N LEU A 303 -3.36 15.56 3.33
CA LEU A 303 -3.79 16.17 4.60
C LEU A 303 -5.31 16.35 4.71
N PRO A 304 -6.03 16.82 3.67
CA PRO A 304 -7.48 16.96 3.71
C PRO A 304 -8.23 15.66 4.03
N MET A 305 -7.72 14.51 3.59
CA MET A 305 -8.30 13.20 3.93
C MET A 305 -8.40 13.02 5.46
N PHE A 306 -7.32 13.35 6.19
CA PHE A 306 -7.29 13.19 7.65
C PHE A 306 -8.20 14.19 8.35
N ILE A 307 -8.31 15.42 7.84
CA ILE A 307 -9.21 16.45 8.37
C ILE A 307 -10.67 16.03 8.19
N PHE A 308 -11.03 15.43 7.07
CA PHE A 308 -12.41 15.01 6.78
C PHE A 308 -12.80 13.66 7.39
N MET A 309 -11.83 12.80 7.75
CA MET A 309 -12.10 11.47 8.31
C MET A 309 -13.13 11.46 9.46
N PRO A 310 -13.10 12.37 10.46
CA PRO A 310 -14.09 12.41 11.53
C PRO A 310 -15.52 12.74 11.05
N PHE A 311 -15.66 13.39 9.91
CA PHE A 311 -16.95 13.81 9.35
C PHE A 311 -17.58 12.77 8.43
N ILE A 312 -16.83 11.77 8.00
CA ILE A 312 -17.27 10.75 7.03
C ILE A 312 -18.47 9.96 7.56
N LYS A 313 -18.47 9.62 8.85
CA LYS A 313 -19.63 8.93 9.46
C LYS A 313 -20.92 9.74 9.27
N LYS A 314 -20.92 11.04 9.57
CA LYS A 314 -22.09 11.90 9.39
C LYS A 314 -22.52 11.99 7.93
N LEU A 315 -21.55 12.03 7.00
CA LEU A 315 -21.80 12.07 5.56
C LEU A 315 -22.46 10.77 5.09
N VAL A 316 -21.95 9.63 5.52
CA VAL A 316 -22.47 8.30 5.19
C VAL A 316 -23.86 8.07 5.80
N ASP A 317 -24.08 8.45 7.05
CA ASP A 317 -25.37 8.31 7.71
C ASP A 317 -26.45 9.16 7.00
N LYS A 318 -26.07 10.36 6.53
CA LYS A 318 -27.01 11.26 5.85
C LYS A 318 -27.31 10.83 4.42
N PHE A 319 -26.29 10.54 3.63
CA PHE A 319 -26.43 10.35 2.18
C PHE A 319 -26.38 8.88 1.73
N GLY A 320 -25.67 8.00 2.46
CA GLY A 320 -25.37 6.65 2.08
C GLY A 320 -23.88 6.46 1.73
N LYS A 321 -23.39 5.20 1.79
CA LYS A 321 -21.98 4.88 1.50
C LYS A 321 -21.63 5.11 0.03
N LYS A 322 -22.47 4.59 -0.88
CA LYS A 322 -22.28 4.71 -2.33
C LYS A 322 -22.32 6.18 -2.75
N GLU A 323 -23.33 6.91 -2.31
CA GLU A 323 -23.54 8.29 -2.70
C GLU A 323 -22.41 9.19 -2.21
N ALA A 324 -21.97 9.01 -0.96
CA ALA A 324 -20.83 9.74 -0.39
C ALA A 324 -19.52 9.40 -1.15
N ALA A 325 -19.27 8.12 -1.41
CA ALA A 325 -18.10 7.70 -2.16
C ALA A 325 -18.13 8.21 -3.61
N THR A 326 -19.28 8.14 -4.29
CA THR A 326 -19.44 8.68 -5.66
C THR A 326 -19.17 10.18 -5.71
N ALA A 327 -19.74 10.95 -4.77
CA ALA A 327 -19.43 12.39 -4.67
C ALA A 327 -17.93 12.63 -4.46
N GLY A 328 -17.28 11.83 -3.61
CA GLY A 328 -15.84 11.86 -3.43
C GLY A 328 -15.07 11.58 -4.73
N THR A 329 -15.45 10.53 -5.48
CA THR A 329 -14.77 10.21 -6.75
C THR A 329 -14.96 11.30 -7.81
N VAL A 330 -16.10 12.02 -7.82
CA VAL A 330 -16.29 13.20 -8.69
C VAL A 330 -15.33 14.33 -8.29
N VAL A 331 -15.11 14.58 -7.01
CA VAL A 331 -14.12 15.57 -6.55
C VAL A 331 -12.69 15.14 -6.97
N SER A 332 -12.36 13.84 -6.86
CA SER A 332 -11.09 13.30 -7.36
C SER A 332 -10.94 13.48 -8.87
N LEU A 333 -12.00 13.29 -9.65
CA LEU A 333 -12.00 13.54 -11.11
C LEU A 333 -11.69 14.99 -11.42
N VAL A 334 -12.35 15.93 -10.73
CA VAL A 334 -12.05 17.37 -10.89
C VAL A 334 -10.60 17.65 -10.55
N GLY A 335 -10.08 17.05 -9.45
CA GLY A 335 -8.66 17.16 -9.07
C GLY A 335 -7.73 16.66 -10.16
N GLY A 336 -8.00 15.48 -10.74
CA GLY A 336 -7.23 14.90 -11.84
C GLY A 336 -7.27 15.77 -13.11
N LEU A 337 -8.44 16.35 -13.44
CA LEU A 337 -8.57 17.29 -14.56
C LEU A 337 -7.79 18.59 -14.33
N VAL A 338 -7.82 19.13 -13.11
CA VAL A 338 -7.01 20.30 -12.74
C VAL A 338 -5.51 19.98 -12.85
N MET A 339 -5.08 18.77 -12.46
CA MET A 339 -3.70 18.36 -12.66
C MET A 339 -3.28 18.32 -14.11
N LEU A 340 -4.15 18.00 -15.07
CA LEU A 340 -3.81 18.08 -16.49
C LEU A 340 -3.44 19.51 -16.94
N LEU A 341 -3.83 20.54 -16.22
CA LEU A 341 -3.56 21.94 -16.61
C LEU A 341 -2.15 22.40 -16.23
N PHE A 342 -1.49 21.78 -15.22
CA PHE A 342 -0.23 22.31 -14.70
C PHE A 342 0.92 22.33 -15.72
N PRO A 343 1.05 21.40 -16.70
CA PRO A 343 2.09 21.50 -17.72
C PRO A 343 1.81 22.57 -18.77
N MET A 344 0.59 23.11 -18.82
CA MET A 344 0.13 24.08 -19.82
C MET A 344 0.25 25.53 -19.32
N VAL A 345 0.42 25.75 -18.02
CA VAL A 345 0.52 27.09 -17.42
C VAL A 345 1.99 27.51 -17.26
N PRO A 346 2.27 28.82 -17.09
CA PRO A 346 3.62 29.28 -16.78
C PRO A 346 4.20 28.59 -15.56
N MET A 347 5.52 28.37 -15.52
CA MET A 347 6.24 27.64 -14.48
C MET A 347 5.94 28.17 -13.07
N SER A 348 5.73 29.47 -12.92
CA SER A 348 5.35 30.10 -11.63
C SER A 348 4.01 29.63 -11.09
N LEU A 349 3.09 29.20 -11.95
CA LEU A 349 1.76 28.70 -11.58
C LEU A 349 1.67 27.17 -11.61
N ALA A 350 2.62 26.48 -12.21
CA ALA A 350 2.58 25.03 -12.42
C ALA A 350 2.49 24.26 -11.07
N LEU A 351 3.33 24.57 -10.09
CA LEU A 351 3.30 23.93 -8.78
C LEU A 351 2.01 24.25 -7.99
N PRO A 352 1.55 25.51 -7.88
CA PRO A 352 0.23 25.81 -7.29
C PRO A 352 -0.92 25.06 -7.95
N VAL A 353 -1.00 25.00 -9.28
CA VAL A 353 -2.07 24.26 -9.99
C VAL A 353 -2.00 22.77 -9.70
N TYR A 354 -0.81 22.17 -9.74
CA TYR A 354 -0.59 20.79 -9.36
C TYR A 354 -1.06 20.51 -7.92
N MET A 355 -0.69 21.38 -6.95
CA MET A 355 -1.10 21.25 -5.55
C MET A 355 -2.62 21.34 -5.37
N VAL A 356 -3.30 22.28 -6.04
CA VAL A 356 -4.76 22.38 -6.00
C VAL A 356 -5.40 21.10 -6.52
N GLY A 357 -4.94 20.60 -7.67
CA GLY A 357 -5.41 19.32 -8.21
C GLY A 357 -5.19 18.15 -7.26
N LEU A 358 -4.01 18.06 -6.63
CA LEU A 358 -3.65 17.01 -5.69
C LEU A 358 -4.49 17.08 -4.40
N ILE A 359 -4.77 18.27 -3.88
CA ILE A 359 -5.64 18.48 -2.70
C ILE A 359 -7.07 18.03 -3.02
N LEU A 360 -7.63 18.43 -4.16
CA LEU A 360 -8.96 18.00 -4.59
C LEU A 360 -9.02 16.49 -4.79
N PHE A 361 -7.99 15.90 -5.43
CA PHE A 361 -7.89 14.46 -5.60
C PHE A 361 -7.85 13.74 -4.23
N GLY A 362 -7.00 14.21 -3.31
CA GLY A 362 -6.85 13.65 -1.96
C GLY A 362 -8.13 13.74 -1.12
N LEU A 363 -8.87 14.87 -1.21
CA LEU A 363 -10.18 15.03 -0.58
C LEU A 363 -11.16 13.94 -1.03
N GLY A 364 -11.33 13.81 -2.33
CA GLY A 364 -12.29 12.85 -2.91
C GLY A 364 -11.90 11.41 -2.63
N MET A 365 -10.62 11.07 -2.81
CA MET A 365 -10.07 9.76 -2.51
C MET A 365 -10.20 9.40 -1.03
N GLY A 366 -10.09 10.39 -0.12
CA GLY A 366 -10.24 10.19 1.31
C GLY A 366 -11.62 9.63 1.68
N VAL A 367 -12.68 10.16 1.06
CA VAL A 367 -14.04 9.63 1.26
C VAL A 367 -14.14 8.18 0.83
N TYR A 368 -13.67 7.86 -0.39
CA TYR A 368 -13.67 6.49 -0.92
C TYR A 368 -12.88 5.53 -0.02
N THR A 369 -11.67 5.89 0.37
CA THR A 369 -10.78 5.02 1.18
C THR A 369 -11.43 4.66 2.52
N CYS A 370 -12.11 5.60 3.17
CA CYS A 370 -12.75 5.36 4.47
C CYS A 370 -13.94 4.42 4.39
N VAL A 371 -14.64 4.35 3.27
CA VAL A 371 -15.84 3.50 3.12
C VAL A 371 -15.60 2.24 2.30
N SER A 372 -14.46 2.12 1.63
CA SER A 372 -14.15 1.04 0.68
C SER A 372 -14.30 -0.36 1.28
N TRP A 373 -13.77 -0.58 2.48
CA TRP A 373 -13.89 -1.87 3.17
C TRP A 373 -15.31 -2.19 3.62
N ALA A 374 -16.06 -1.17 4.07
CA ALA A 374 -17.47 -1.34 4.42
C ALA A 374 -18.30 -1.66 3.17
N MET A 375 -18.01 -1.03 2.03
CA MET A 375 -18.67 -1.35 0.75
C MET A 375 -18.33 -2.77 0.27
N MET A 376 -17.13 -3.26 0.56
CA MET A 376 -16.75 -4.64 0.26
C MET A 376 -17.52 -5.65 1.13
N SER A 377 -17.74 -5.33 2.42
CA SER A 377 -18.60 -6.12 3.31
C SER A 377 -20.04 -6.14 2.80
N ASP A 378 -20.59 -5.01 2.34
CA ASP A 378 -21.91 -4.94 1.74
C ASP A 378 -22.02 -5.80 0.46
N ALA A 379 -20.92 -5.90 -0.31
CA ALA A 379 -20.88 -6.78 -1.49
C ALA A 379 -20.91 -8.28 -1.13
N ILE A 380 -20.37 -8.66 0.03
CA ILE A 380 -20.49 -10.04 0.55
C ILE A 380 -21.95 -10.32 0.94
N ASP A 381 -22.60 -9.39 1.66
CA ASP A 381 -24.02 -9.51 1.99
C ASP A 381 -24.91 -9.52 0.74
N TYR A 382 -24.54 -8.77 -0.32
CA TYR A 382 -25.23 -8.83 -1.61
C TYR A 382 -25.13 -10.22 -2.26
N ASN A 383 -23.99 -10.91 -2.10
CA ASN A 383 -23.84 -12.27 -2.59
C ASN A 383 -24.86 -13.23 -1.92
N GLU A 384 -24.99 -13.15 -0.61
CA GLU A 384 -25.97 -13.90 0.16
C GLU A 384 -27.42 -13.54 -0.24
N TRP A 385 -27.72 -12.26 -0.37
CA TRP A 385 -29.04 -11.77 -0.74
C TRP A 385 -29.49 -12.21 -2.12
N LYS A 386 -28.57 -12.12 -3.10
CA LYS A 386 -28.87 -12.36 -4.52
C LYS A 386 -28.77 -13.84 -4.92
N PHE A 387 -27.80 -14.57 -4.37
CA PHE A 387 -27.46 -15.95 -4.80
C PHE A 387 -27.74 -16.99 -3.72
N GLY A 388 -28.20 -16.59 -2.52
CA GLY A 388 -28.54 -17.48 -1.42
C GLY A 388 -27.33 -18.12 -0.71
N THR A 389 -26.11 -17.81 -1.10
CA THR A 389 -24.86 -18.34 -0.50
C THR A 389 -23.98 -17.22 0.02
N ARG A 390 -23.52 -17.34 1.27
CA ARG A 390 -22.57 -16.41 1.87
C ARG A 390 -21.15 -16.88 1.58
N GLU A 391 -20.59 -16.40 0.48
CA GLU A 391 -19.21 -16.73 0.04
C GLU A 391 -18.21 -15.64 0.46
N GLU A 392 -18.11 -15.37 1.77
CA GLU A 392 -17.29 -14.26 2.31
C GLU A 392 -15.81 -14.39 1.92
N GLY A 393 -15.22 -15.58 2.16
CA GLY A 393 -13.83 -15.85 1.84
C GLY A 393 -13.52 -15.73 0.35
N THR A 394 -14.42 -16.18 -0.52
CA THR A 394 -14.27 -16.12 -1.98
C THR A 394 -14.29 -14.70 -2.50
N VAL A 395 -15.28 -13.92 -2.10
CA VAL A 395 -15.45 -12.53 -2.56
C VAL A 395 -14.28 -11.66 -2.08
N TYR A 396 -13.91 -11.81 -0.81
CA TYR A 396 -12.77 -11.08 -0.23
C TYR A 396 -11.43 -11.47 -0.86
N SER A 397 -11.17 -12.77 -1.06
CA SER A 397 -9.89 -13.24 -1.62
C SER A 397 -9.69 -12.80 -3.06
N LEU A 398 -10.75 -12.84 -3.89
CA LEU A 398 -10.67 -12.35 -5.28
C LEU A 398 -10.47 -10.84 -5.34
N HIS A 399 -11.19 -10.07 -4.53
CA HIS A 399 -10.94 -8.63 -4.41
C HIS A 399 -9.48 -8.33 -4.03
N SER A 400 -8.96 -9.02 -3.00
CA SER A 400 -7.58 -8.84 -2.55
C SER A 400 -6.56 -9.26 -3.61
N PHE A 401 -6.84 -10.35 -4.34
CA PHE A 401 -6.01 -10.81 -5.45
C PHE A 401 -5.88 -9.74 -6.54
N PHE A 402 -7.01 -9.22 -7.05
CA PHE A 402 -6.96 -8.19 -8.09
C PHE A 402 -6.32 -6.89 -7.63
N ARG A 403 -6.55 -6.50 -6.38
CA ARG A 403 -5.90 -5.34 -5.76
C ARG A 403 -4.38 -5.51 -5.70
N LYS A 404 -3.90 -6.67 -5.22
CA LYS A 404 -2.46 -6.98 -5.18
C LYS A 404 -1.85 -7.06 -6.58
N LEU A 405 -2.56 -7.67 -7.53
CA LEU A 405 -2.15 -7.73 -8.92
C LEU A 405 -1.95 -6.33 -9.51
N ALA A 406 -2.90 -5.44 -9.30
CA ALA A 406 -2.80 -4.04 -9.75
C ALA A 406 -1.62 -3.32 -9.09
N GLN A 407 -1.42 -3.52 -7.79
CA GLN A 407 -0.30 -2.95 -7.03
C GLN A 407 1.06 -3.42 -7.57
N GLY A 408 1.16 -4.65 -8.03
CA GLY A 408 2.40 -5.20 -8.54
C GLY A 408 2.69 -4.85 -10.00
N ILE A 409 1.68 -4.92 -10.85
CA ILE A 409 1.85 -4.63 -12.29
C ILE A 409 1.98 -3.11 -12.56
N GLY A 410 1.34 -2.29 -11.75
CA GLY A 410 1.31 -0.84 -11.95
C GLY A 410 2.69 -0.19 -12.13
N PRO A 411 3.66 -0.44 -11.25
CA PRO A 411 5.02 0.09 -11.41
C PRO A 411 5.69 -0.30 -12.72
N SER A 412 5.51 -1.54 -13.18
CA SER A 412 6.06 -2.02 -14.45
C SER A 412 5.47 -1.25 -15.64
N ILE A 413 4.15 -1.00 -15.60
CA ILE A 413 3.47 -0.20 -16.63
C ILE A 413 4.02 1.23 -16.65
N VAL A 414 4.20 1.86 -15.48
CA VAL A 414 4.73 3.24 -15.41
C VAL A 414 6.15 3.32 -15.96
N ILE A 415 7.02 2.37 -15.64
CA ILE A 415 8.38 2.32 -16.19
C ILE A 415 8.34 2.12 -17.72
N ALA A 416 7.49 1.22 -18.24
CA ALA A 416 7.32 1.04 -19.67
C ALA A 416 6.78 2.31 -20.36
N LEU A 417 5.85 3.03 -19.73
CA LEU A 417 5.33 4.30 -20.25
C LEU A 417 6.41 5.39 -20.26
N LEU A 418 7.28 5.46 -19.24
CA LEU A 418 8.44 6.36 -19.24
C LEU A 418 9.36 6.06 -20.44
N GLY A 419 9.64 4.78 -20.72
CA GLY A 419 10.37 4.39 -21.94
C GLY A 419 9.66 4.79 -23.22
N ALA A 420 8.35 4.61 -23.30
CA ALA A 420 7.53 4.95 -24.47
C ALA A 420 7.52 6.45 -24.78
N ILE A 421 7.58 7.31 -23.77
CA ILE A 421 7.73 8.78 -23.97
C ILE A 421 9.17 9.21 -24.29
N GLY A 422 10.12 8.26 -24.36
CA GLY A 422 11.48 8.52 -24.78
C GLY A 422 12.47 8.81 -23.64
N TYR A 423 12.16 8.41 -22.41
CA TYR A 423 13.10 8.55 -21.30
C TYR A 423 14.39 7.76 -21.56
N VAL A 424 15.54 8.43 -21.50
CA VAL A 424 16.87 7.84 -21.74
C VAL A 424 17.63 7.76 -20.40
N GLU A 425 17.85 6.56 -19.92
CA GLU A 425 18.38 6.29 -18.58
C GLU A 425 19.79 6.89 -18.37
N LYS A 426 20.63 6.82 -19.43
CA LYS A 426 22.01 7.33 -19.41
C LYS A 426 22.13 8.82 -19.23
N LEU A 427 21.06 9.55 -19.53
CA LEU A 427 21.02 11.02 -19.39
C LEU A 427 20.63 11.48 -17.98
N GLY A 428 20.28 10.53 -17.10
CA GLY A 428 19.79 10.86 -15.75
C GLY A 428 18.49 11.68 -15.79
N THR A 429 18.22 12.44 -14.74
CA THR A 429 17.04 13.30 -14.68
C THR A 429 17.27 14.68 -15.31
N THR A 430 18.50 15.13 -15.37
CA THR A 430 18.89 16.49 -15.82
C THR A 430 19.20 16.60 -17.31
N GLY A 431 19.54 15.49 -17.96
CA GLY A 431 19.89 15.44 -19.38
C GLY A 431 18.74 15.11 -20.31
N GLN A 432 17.52 14.91 -19.80
CA GLN A 432 16.36 14.57 -20.64
C GLN A 432 15.94 15.72 -21.56
N SER A 433 15.40 15.37 -22.75
CA SER A 433 14.82 16.39 -23.62
C SER A 433 13.59 17.04 -22.98
N GLN A 434 13.30 18.27 -23.36
CA GLN A 434 12.13 19.00 -22.84
C GLN A 434 10.82 18.25 -23.10
N GLU A 435 10.72 17.55 -24.24
CA GLU A 435 9.55 16.72 -24.57
C GLU A 435 9.34 15.60 -23.57
N VAL A 436 10.41 14.91 -23.16
CA VAL A 436 10.36 13.84 -22.16
C VAL A 436 10.01 14.39 -20.77
N VAL A 437 10.57 15.54 -20.42
CA VAL A 437 10.25 16.20 -19.12
C VAL A 437 8.77 16.59 -19.07
N ILE A 438 8.24 17.22 -20.10
CA ILE A 438 6.81 17.55 -20.21
C ILE A 438 5.96 16.27 -20.30
N GLY A 439 6.41 15.27 -21.06
CA GLY A 439 5.77 13.95 -21.14
C GLY A 439 5.62 13.27 -19.76
N SER A 440 6.62 13.40 -18.88
CA SER A 440 6.53 12.90 -17.51
C SER A 440 5.47 13.63 -16.69
N CYS A 441 5.28 14.93 -16.92
CA CYS A 441 4.21 15.71 -16.27
C CYS A 441 2.82 15.21 -16.70
N TRP A 442 2.62 14.99 -18.00
CA TRP A 442 1.39 14.43 -18.54
C TRP A 442 1.14 13.00 -18.05
N LEU A 443 2.19 12.20 -17.94
CA LEU A 443 2.10 10.84 -17.41
C LEU A 443 1.60 10.86 -15.96
N VAL A 444 2.20 11.68 -15.10
CA VAL A 444 1.77 11.81 -13.69
C VAL A 444 0.32 12.26 -13.60
N ALA A 445 -0.04 13.36 -14.25
CA ALA A 445 -1.43 13.86 -14.26
C ALA A 445 -2.42 12.83 -14.81
N GLY A 446 -2.05 12.14 -15.88
CA GLY A 446 -2.84 11.07 -16.50
C GLY A 446 -3.07 9.87 -15.58
N LEU A 447 -2.07 9.47 -14.78
CA LEU A 447 -2.18 8.39 -13.81
C LEU A 447 -3.14 8.74 -12.68
N TYR A 448 -3.11 9.97 -12.16
CA TYR A 448 -4.08 10.43 -11.16
C TYR A 448 -5.50 10.50 -11.73
N LEU A 449 -5.65 11.04 -12.93
CA LEU A 449 -6.96 11.06 -13.61
C LEU A 449 -7.47 9.66 -13.90
N PHE A 450 -6.64 8.76 -14.39
CA PHE A 450 -6.99 7.34 -14.60
C PHE A 450 -7.48 6.69 -13.31
N SER A 451 -6.77 6.91 -12.20
CA SER A 451 -7.19 6.44 -10.87
C SER A 451 -8.59 6.94 -10.51
N ALA A 452 -8.84 8.24 -10.67
CA ALA A 452 -10.15 8.86 -10.39
C ALA A 452 -11.26 8.33 -11.30
N VAL A 453 -10.99 8.14 -12.60
CA VAL A 453 -11.94 7.54 -13.57
C VAL A 453 -12.31 6.12 -13.15
N CYS A 454 -11.32 5.27 -12.86
CA CYS A 454 -11.59 3.89 -12.41
C CYS A 454 -12.41 3.86 -11.12
N GLN A 455 -12.12 4.75 -10.16
CA GLN A 455 -12.90 4.86 -8.93
C GLN A 455 -14.34 5.31 -9.22
N PHE A 456 -14.52 6.31 -10.07
CA PHE A 456 -15.86 6.79 -10.46
C PHE A 456 -16.65 5.71 -11.21
N VAL A 457 -16.04 5.04 -12.18
CA VAL A 457 -16.68 3.94 -12.93
C VAL A 457 -17.04 2.79 -11.98
N GLY A 458 -16.09 2.37 -11.12
CA GLY A 458 -16.31 1.28 -10.18
C GLY A 458 -17.44 1.58 -9.20
N ILE A 459 -17.39 2.72 -8.52
CA ILE A 459 -18.32 3.06 -7.45
C ILE A 459 -19.58 3.74 -7.96
N GLY A 460 -19.44 4.71 -8.85
CA GLY A 460 -20.58 5.51 -9.34
C GLY A 460 -21.47 4.72 -10.30
N LEU A 461 -20.88 3.96 -11.22
CA LEU A 461 -21.63 3.31 -12.31
C LEU A 461 -21.86 1.81 -12.07
N ILE A 462 -20.85 1.06 -11.60
CA ILE A 462 -20.94 -0.40 -11.46
C ILE A 462 -21.53 -0.79 -10.12
N PHE A 463 -21.04 -0.23 -9.02
CA PHE A 463 -21.55 -0.52 -7.67
C PHE A 463 -23.01 -0.07 -7.54
N ASN A 464 -23.94 -1.01 -7.30
CA ASN A 464 -25.37 -0.77 -7.39
C ASN A 464 -26.11 -0.80 -6.05
N LEU A 465 -25.40 -0.80 -4.91
CA LEU A 465 -26.00 -0.72 -3.57
C LEU A 465 -26.09 0.73 -3.10
N ASP A 466 -27.11 1.44 -3.58
CA ASP A 466 -27.48 2.75 -3.06
C ASP A 466 -28.11 2.64 -1.65
N LYS A 467 -28.30 3.76 -0.98
CA LYS A 467 -28.82 3.79 0.39
C LYS A 467 -30.14 3.03 0.55
N LYS A 468 -31.05 3.14 -0.44
CA LYS A 468 -32.37 2.49 -0.42
C LYS A 468 -32.23 0.97 -0.65
N THR A 469 -31.47 0.59 -1.64
CA THR A 469 -31.23 -0.83 -1.97
C THR A 469 -30.49 -1.54 -0.84
N LEU A 470 -29.51 -0.88 -0.21
CA LEU A 470 -28.78 -1.41 0.93
C LEU A 470 -29.72 -1.62 2.14
N ALA A 471 -30.59 -0.67 2.44
CA ALA A 471 -31.57 -0.80 3.53
C ALA A 471 -32.53 -1.99 3.29
N LYS A 472 -33.09 -2.10 2.08
CA LYS A 472 -33.95 -3.21 1.66
C LYS A 472 -33.25 -4.55 1.77
N MET A 473 -32.02 -4.64 1.27
CA MET A 473 -31.18 -5.85 1.34
C MET A 473 -30.96 -6.27 2.80
N THR A 474 -30.63 -5.32 3.67
CA THR A 474 -30.37 -5.58 5.09
C THR A 474 -31.63 -6.08 5.80
N GLU A 475 -32.79 -5.46 5.53
CA GLU A 475 -34.08 -5.87 6.09
C GLU A 475 -34.46 -7.29 5.67
N GLU A 476 -34.38 -7.60 4.36
CA GLU A 476 -34.71 -8.93 3.83
C GLU A 476 -33.73 -10.03 4.33
N LEU A 477 -32.42 -9.71 4.45
CA LEU A 477 -31.45 -10.66 5.01
C LEU A 477 -31.71 -10.93 6.48
N ASN A 478 -32.01 -9.90 7.28
CA ASN A 478 -32.31 -10.07 8.70
C ASN A 478 -33.58 -10.91 8.89
N ALA A 479 -34.60 -10.67 8.08
CA ALA A 479 -35.82 -11.48 8.10
C ALA A 479 -35.56 -12.97 7.75
N ARG A 480 -34.74 -13.25 6.73
CA ARG A 480 -34.36 -14.64 6.36
C ARG A 480 -33.54 -15.33 7.45
N ARG A 481 -32.60 -14.61 8.07
CA ARG A 481 -31.75 -15.15 9.15
C ARG A 481 -32.60 -15.45 10.41
N ALA A 482 -33.50 -14.55 10.79
CA ALA A 482 -34.41 -14.78 11.92
C ALA A 482 -35.39 -15.96 11.66
N ALA A 483 -35.87 -16.12 10.43
CA ALA A 483 -36.71 -17.27 10.08
C ALA A 483 -35.95 -18.62 10.12
N ALA A 484 -34.67 -18.61 9.77
CA ALA A 484 -33.81 -19.80 9.85
C ALA A 484 -33.53 -20.20 11.30
N GLU A 485 -33.26 -19.24 12.21
CA GLU A 485 -33.05 -19.48 13.63
C GLU A 485 -34.29 -20.04 14.36
N ILE A 486 -35.49 -19.73 13.86
CA ILE A 486 -36.75 -20.27 14.43
C ILE A 486 -37.02 -21.72 13.93
N ALA A 487 -36.42 -22.08 12.79
CA ALA A 487 -36.61 -23.39 12.17
C ALA A 487 -35.59 -24.46 12.66
N GLU A 488 -34.50 -24.06 13.32
CA GLU A 488 -33.58 -24.94 14.06
C GLU A 488 -34.01 -25.11 15.52
#